data_ca43aa2cf6addf238cc384b2bf9919c1
#
_entry.id   ca43aa2cf6addf238cc384b2bf9919c1
#
_cell.length_a   1.000
_cell.length_b   1.000
_cell.length_c   1.000
_cell.angle_alpha   90.00
_cell.angle_beta   90.00
_cell.angle_gamma   90.00
#
_symmetry.space_group_name_H-M   'P 1'
#
loop_
_entity.id
_entity.type
_entity.pdbx_description
1 polymer ?
#
loop_
_entity_poly.entity_id
_entity_poly.type
_entity_poly.pdbx_seq_one_letter_code
_entity_poly.pdbx_strand_id
1 'polypeptide(L)'
;SAYDLRDIANKVPPVRNQGACGSCWTFATFASLETFLRPLDVTDLSENNLNNSHGFDPAACSGGNAYMSTAYLTRWGGPVLESQDPYAPSPGSPAVFPPYKHVQEVLFLPAMAAVTRGA
;
A
#
# COMPACT_ATOMS: atom_id res chain seq x y z
N SER A 1 -25.92 -12.48 5.27
CA SER A 1 -25.66 -11.81 4.00
C SER A 1 -24.16 -11.62 3.81
N ALA A 2 -23.70 -11.76 2.58
CA ALA A 2 -22.31 -11.51 2.22
C ALA A 2 -22.09 -10.01 1.99
N TYR A 3 -20.94 -9.51 2.39
CA TYR A 3 -20.50 -8.16 2.10
C TYR A 3 -19.26 -8.21 1.21
N ASP A 4 -19.36 -7.61 0.03
CA ASP A 4 -18.27 -7.58 -0.94
C ASP A 4 -18.04 -6.15 -1.42
N LEU A 5 -16.83 -5.64 -1.21
CA LEU A 5 -16.46 -4.29 -1.61
C LEU A 5 -16.53 -4.08 -3.13
N ARG A 6 -16.41 -5.17 -3.91
CA ARG A 6 -16.51 -5.11 -5.38
C ARG A 6 -17.90 -4.75 -5.87
N ASP A 7 -18.92 -4.95 -5.03
CA ASP A 7 -20.30 -4.58 -5.35
C ASP A 7 -20.54 -3.07 -5.25
N ILE A 8 -19.59 -2.33 -4.68
CA ILE A 8 -19.65 -0.88 -4.57
C ILE A 8 -18.85 -0.27 -5.72
N ALA A 9 -19.51 0.55 -6.54
CA ALA A 9 -18.90 1.17 -7.71
C ALA A 9 -17.61 1.94 -7.34
N ASN A 10 -16.53 1.66 -8.05
CA ASN A 10 -15.21 2.30 -7.87
C ASN A 10 -14.58 2.14 -6.49
N LYS A 11 -15.09 1.22 -5.66
CA LYS A 11 -14.56 1.04 -4.30
C LYS A 11 -13.24 0.29 -4.27
N VAL A 12 -13.02 -0.65 -5.17
CA VAL A 12 -11.80 -1.46 -5.22
C VAL A 12 -10.92 -0.98 -6.38
N PRO A 13 -9.62 -0.74 -6.14
CA PRO A 13 -8.71 -0.36 -7.22
C PRO A 13 -8.45 -1.52 -8.19
N PRO A 14 -7.97 -1.22 -9.41
CA PRO A 14 -7.60 -2.26 -10.37
C PRO A 14 -6.49 -3.18 -9.83
N VAL A 15 -6.48 -4.42 -10.28
CA VAL A 15 -5.39 -5.35 -9.99
C VAL A 15 -4.12 -4.88 -10.70
N ARG A 16 -3.00 -4.87 -9.97
CA ARG A 16 -1.69 -4.48 -10.49
C ARG A 16 -0.71 -5.64 -10.41
N ASN A 17 0.41 -5.53 -11.10
CA ASN A 17 1.42 -6.59 -11.18
C ASN A 17 2.76 -6.09 -10.62
N GLN A 18 3.28 -6.78 -9.61
CA GLN A 18 4.57 -6.43 -9.00
C GLN A 18 5.79 -6.85 -9.86
N GLY A 19 5.58 -7.69 -10.86
CA GLY A 19 6.68 -8.23 -11.66
C GLY A 19 7.56 -9.18 -10.85
N ALA A 20 8.85 -9.19 -11.16
CA ALA A 20 9.85 -10.07 -10.51
C ALA A 20 10.44 -9.49 -9.21
N CYS A 21 9.81 -8.47 -8.64
CA CYS A 21 10.28 -7.78 -7.43
C CYS A 21 9.50 -8.27 -6.20
N GLY A 22 10.19 -8.58 -5.12
CA GLY A 22 9.56 -8.96 -3.85
C GLY A 22 8.95 -7.76 -3.12
N SER A 23 7.96 -7.13 -3.74
CA SER A 23 7.30 -5.91 -3.26
C SER A 23 5.80 -6.09 -2.98
N CYS A 24 5.32 -7.32 -2.86
CA CYS A 24 3.89 -7.61 -2.63
C CYS A 24 3.31 -6.84 -1.44
N TRP A 25 4.10 -6.63 -0.41
CA TRP A 25 3.70 -5.89 0.79
C TRP A 25 3.34 -4.42 0.50
N THR A 26 3.98 -3.79 -0.48
CA THR A 26 3.67 -2.41 -0.88
C THR A 26 2.34 -2.35 -1.64
N PHE A 27 2.07 -3.35 -2.48
CA PHE A 27 0.80 -3.47 -3.20
C PHE A 27 -0.36 -3.71 -2.24
N ALA A 28 -0.17 -4.58 -1.24
CA ALA A 28 -1.17 -4.81 -0.20
C ALA A 28 -1.47 -3.52 0.59
N THR A 29 -0.44 -2.78 0.94
CA THR A 29 -0.56 -1.51 1.66
C THR A 29 -1.40 -0.51 0.87
N PHE A 30 -1.06 -0.27 -0.38
CA PHE A 30 -1.76 0.74 -1.18
C PHE A 30 -3.10 0.26 -1.72
N ALA A 31 -3.29 -1.03 -1.94
CA ALA A 31 -4.63 -1.56 -2.21
C ALA A 31 -5.59 -1.26 -1.03
N SER A 32 -5.11 -1.41 0.19
CA SER A 32 -5.89 -1.07 1.38
C SER A 32 -6.18 0.43 1.47
N LEU A 33 -5.15 1.26 1.32
CA LEU A 33 -5.31 2.71 1.43
C LEU A 33 -6.16 3.29 0.30
N GLU A 34 -5.94 2.87 -0.94
CA GLU A 34 -6.73 3.31 -2.09
C GLU A 34 -8.20 2.87 -1.96
N THR A 35 -8.45 1.66 -1.47
CA THR A 35 -9.81 1.20 -1.18
C THR A 35 -10.48 2.08 -0.12
N PHE A 36 -9.75 2.46 0.91
CA PHE A 36 -10.26 3.36 1.95
C PHE A 36 -10.65 4.73 1.38
N LEU A 37 -9.82 5.29 0.51
CA LEU A 37 -10.05 6.61 -0.08
C LEU A 37 -11.17 6.62 -1.13
N ARG A 38 -11.38 5.50 -1.83
CA ARG A 38 -12.41 5.36 -2.87
C ARG A 38 -13.83 5.29 -2.28
N PRO A 39 -14.83 5.72 -2.99
CA PRO A 39 -14.81 6.27 -4.37
C PRO A 39 -14.54 7.78 -4.44
N LEU A 40 -14.37 8.46 -3.32
CA LEU A 40 -14.20 9.92 -3.29
C LEU A 40 -12.86 10.37 -3.87
N ASP A 41 -11.83 9.58 -3.66
CA ASP A 41 -10.49 9.80 -4.21
C ASP A 41 -10.04 8.51 -4.90
N VAL A 42 -9.90 8.55 -6.22
CA VAL A 42 -9.51 7.39 -7.05
C VAL A 42 -8.05 7.45 -7.49
N THR A 43 -7.22 8.14 -6.73
CA THR A 43 -5.81 8.33 -7.02
C THR A 43 -5.04 7.01 -6.96
N ASP A 44 -4.05 6.87 -7.82
CA ASP A 44 -3.09 5.78 -7.86
C ASP A 44 -1.83 6.16 -7.09
N LEU A 45 -1.43 5.35 -6.12
CA LEU A 45 -0.31 5.61 -5.21
C LEU A 45 0.90 4.77 -5.58
N SER A 46 2.10 5.32 -5.34
CA SER A 46 3.37 4.73 -5.77
C SER A 46 3.86 3.62 -4.85
N GLU A 47 3.70 2.38 -5.25
CA GLU A 47 4.34 1.23 -4.62
C GLU A 47 5.86 1.31 -4.73
N ASN A 48 6.37 1.88 -5.83
CA ASN A 48 7.79 2.04 -6.05
C ASN A 48 8.44 2.93 -4.98
N ASN A 49 7.79 4.01 -4.59
CA ASN A 49 8.31 4.90 -3.56
C ASN A 49 8.41 4.20 -2.20
N LEU A 50 7.37 3.50 -1.78
CA LEU A 50 7.41 2.74 -0.53
C LEU A 50 8.50 1.67 -0.59
N ASN A 51 8.61 0.94 -1.69
CA ASN A 51 9.60 -0.14 -1.85
C ASN A 51 11.05 0.34 -1.76
N ASN A 52 11.33 1.55 -2.26
CA ASN A 52 12.69 2.08 -2.34
C ASN A 52 13.03 3.10 -1.24
N SER A 53 12.03 3.70 -0.59
CA SER A 53 12.23 4.85 0.31
C SER A 53 11.74 4.59 1.74
N HIS A 54 11.50 3.33 2.13
CA HIS A 54 11.03 3.01 3.49
C HIS A 54 12.08 3.25 4.57
N GLY A 55 13.38 3.20 4.24
CA GLY A 55 14.47 3.49 5.17
C GLY A 55 14.82 2.37 6.15
N PHE A 56 14.28 1.16 5.96
CA PHE A 56 14.60 -0.01 6.79
C PHE A 56 15.68 -0.88 6.14
N ASP A 57 16.28 -1.79 6.92
CA ASP A 57 17.38 -2.65 6.48
C ASP A 57 17.09 -3.52 5.25
N PRO A 58 15.91 -4.16 5.10
CA PRO A 58 15.66 -4.94 3.91
C PRO A 58 15.80 -4.09 2.66
N ALA A 59 16.60 -4.58 1.70
CA ALA A 59 16.75 -3.92 0.41
C ALA A 59 15.44 -3.95 -0.37
N ALA A 60 15.29 -3.02 -1.32
CA ALA A 60 14.18 -3.04 -2.25
C ALA A 60 14.05 -4.41 -2.93
N CYS A 61 12.85 -4.88 -3.15
CA CYS A 61 12.52 -6.20 -3.69
C CYS A 61 12.89 -7.40 -2.79
N SER A 62 13.29 -7.17 -1.54
CA SER A 62 13.66 -8.23 -0.60
C SER A 62 12.56 -8.55 0.41
N GLY A 63 11.34 -8.07 0.16
CA GLY A 63 10.22 -8.25 1.08
C GLY A 63 10.09 -7.12 2.09
N GLY A 64 9.03 -7.17 2.86
CA GLY A 64 8.73 -6.21 3.91
C GLY A 64 7.50 -6.66 4.71
N ASN A 65 6.95 -5.76 5.48
CA ASN A 65 5.82 -6.06 6.35
C ASN A 65 4.97 -4.83 6.65
N ALA A 66 3.83 -5.05 7.31
CA ALA A 66 2.90 -3.98 7.64
C ALA A 66 3.48 -2.93 8.61
N TYR A 67 4.44 -3.29 9.44
CA TYR A 67 5.08 -2.33 10.35
C TYR A 67 5.95 -1.34 9.58
N MET A 68 6.65 -1.79 8.55
CA MET A 68 7.43 -0.92 7.65
C MET A 68 6.49 0.06 6.92
N SER A 69 5.37 -0.43 6.41
CA SER A 69 4.34 0.41 5.77
C SER A 69 3.80 1.46 6.73
N THR A 70 3.45 1.03 7.94
CA THR A 70 2.91 1.92 8.98
C THR A 70 3.90 3.02 9.33
N ALA A 71 5.17 2.68 9.55
CA ALA A 71 6.20 3.67 9.87
C ALA A 71 6.40 4.67 8.73
N TYR A 72 6.46 4.20 7.49
CA TYR A 72 6.58 5.06 6.31
C TYR A 72 5.41 6.03 6.19
N LEU A 73 4.19 5.54 6.35
CA LEU A 73 2.99 6.35 6.20
C LEU A 73 2.80 7.33 7.36
N THR A 74 3.01 6.88 8.60
CA THR A 74 2.74 7.72 9.78
C THR A 74 3.82 8.75 10.05
N ARG A 75 5.05 8.55 9.56
CA ARG A 75 6.07 9.62 9.57
C ARG A 75 5.95 10.58 8.37
N TRP A 76 4.95 10.35 7.52
CA TRP A 76 4.66 11.15 6.32
C TRP A 76 5.77 11.09 5.25
N GLY A 77 6.43 9.94 5.15
CA GLY A 77 7.33 9.63 4.04
C GLY A 77 6.60 9.43 2.71
N GLY A 78 5.33 9.15 2.77
CA GLY A 78 4.35 9.04 1.69
C GLY A 78 2.95 9.05 2.27
N PRO A 79 1.91 8.67 1.50
CA PRO A 79 1.99 8.11 0.14
C PRO A 79 2.36 9.16 -0.93
N VAL A 80 3.01 8.70 -1.97
CA VAL A 80 3.41 9.48 -3.13
C VAL A 80 2.58 9.04 -4.33
N LEU A 81 2.30 9.93 -5.26
CA LEU A 81 1.53 9.61 -6.46
C LEU A 81 2.32 8.71 -7.41
N GLU A 82 1.64 7.74 -8.02
CA GLU A 82 2.25 6.87 -9.04
C GLU A 82 2.85 7.68 -10.20
N SER A 83 2.21 8.79 -10.58
CA SER A 83 2.70 9.67 -11.63
C SER A 83 4.04 10.34 -11.29
N GLN A 84 4.37 10.49 -10.01
CA GLN A 84 5.62 11.10 -9.56
C GLN A 84 6.76 10.08 -9.46
N ASP A 85 6.44 8.85 -9.09
CA ASP A 85 7.41 7.78 -8.91
C ASP A 85 6.82 6.46 -9.46
N PRO A 86 6.81 6.30 -10.80
CA PRO A 86 6.19 5.16 -11.44
C PRO A 86 6.85 3.83 -11.06
N TYR A 87 6.03 2.77 -10.96
CA TYR A 87 6.52 1.45 -10.60
C TYR A 87 7.49 0.90 -11.63
N ALA A 88 8.65 0.46 -11.13
CA ALA A 88 9.65 -0.25 -11.90
C ALA A 88 9.95 -1.61 -11.23
N PRO A 89 9.97 -2.72 -11.98
CA PRO A 89 10.17 -4.06 -11.39
C PRO A 89 11.62 -4.31 -10.94
N SER A 90 12.50 -3.35 -11.07
CA SER A 90 13.88 -3.39 -10.59
C SER A 90 14.06 -2.36 -9.48
N PRO A 91 14.95 -2.64 -8.50
CA PRO A 91 15.25 -1.65 -7.47
C PRO A 91 15.74 -0.34 -8.10
N GLY A 92 15.13 0.76 -7.71
CA GLY A 92 15.55 2.10 -8.11
C GLY A 92 16.28 2.82 -7.00
N SER A 93 16.73 4.03 -7.27
CA SER A 93 17.24 4.91 -6.22
C SER A 93 16.09 5.45 -5.39
N PRO A 94 16.25 5.53 -4.06
CA PRO A 94 15.26 6.17 -3.22
C PRO A 94 15.01 7.61 -3.68
N ALA A 95 13.74 8.00 -3.71
CA ALA A 95 13.34 9.36 -4.06
C ALA A 95 12.42 9.91 -2.98
N VAL A 96 12.56 11.22 -2.71
CA VAL A 96 11.75 11.91 -1.71
C VAL A 96 10.82 12.87 -2.42
N PHE A 97 9.53 12.75 -2.14
CA PHE A 97 8.48 13.63 -2.64
C PHE A 97 7.60 14.08 -1.48
N PRO A 98 6.91 15.22 -1.60
CA PRO A 98 5.89 15.57 -0.62
C PRO A 98 4.80 14.51 -0.58
N PRO A 99 4.30 14.14 0.61
CA PRO A 99 3.21 13.17 0.70
C PRO A 99 1.93 13.74 0.09
N TYR A 100 1.21 12.90 -0.66
CA TYR A 100 -0.08 13.27 -1.25
C TYR A 100 -1.17 13.42 -0.19
N LYS A 101 -1.15 12.54 0.82
CA LYS A 101 -2.05 12.54 1.98
C LYS A 101 -1.22 12.30 3.24
N HIS A 102 -1.78 12.63 4.39
CA HIS A 102 -1.15 12.38 5.67
C HIS A 102 -1.91 11.30 6.43
N VAL A 103 -1.31 10.12 6.57
CA VAL A 103 -1.87 9.04 7.38
C VAL A 103 -1.55 9.33 8.86
N GLN A 104 -2.59 9.47 9.68
CA GLN A 104 -2.45 9.82 11.08
C GLN A 104 -2.45 8.59 12.00
N GLU A 105 -3.13 7.53 11.59
CA GLU A 105 -3.17 6.30 12.36
C GLU A 105 -3.42 5.08 11.47
N VAL A 106 -3.04 3.92 11.97
CA VAL A 106 -3.27 2.62 11.32
C VAL A 106 -3.85 1.68 12.36
N LEU A 107 -4.93 1.00 12.01
CA LEU A 107 -5.56 0.00 12.86
C LEU A 107 -5.23 -1.40 12.35
N PHE A 108 -4.59 -2.20 13.21
CA PHE A 108 -4.36 -3.61 12.93
C PHE A 108 -5.55 -4.44 13.41
N LEU A 109 -6.18 -5.15 12.49
CA LEU A 109 -7.29 -6.04 12.83
C LEU A 109 -6.76 -7.39 13.34
N PRO A 110 -7.50 -8.10 14.23
CA PRO A 110 -7.12 -9.43 14.64
C PRO A 110 -6.99 -10.39 13.46
N ALA A 111 -6.11 -11.38 13.60
CA ALA A 111 -5.94 -12.41 12.58
C ALA A 111 -7.24 -13.17 12.33
N MET A 112 -7.55 -13.46 11.08
CA MET A 112 -8.78 -14.17 10.69
C MET A 112 -8.91 -15.56 11.34
N ALA A 113 -7.79 -16.20 11.67
CA ALA A 113 -7.80 -17.51 12.34
C ALA A 113 -8.41 -17.44 13.76
N ALA A 114 -8.43 -16.27 14.39
CA ALA A 114 -9.05 -16.07 15.68
C ALA A 114 -10.56 -15.79 15.59
N VAL A 115 -11.09 -15.60 14.39
CA VAL A 115 -12.52 -15.38 14.15
C VAL A 115 -13.16 -16.70 13.75
N THR A 116 -14.22 -17.09 14.44
CA THR A 116 -14.95 -18.33 14.14
C THR A 116 -15.58 -18.23 12.75
N ARG A 117 -15.09 -19.04 11.81
CA ARG A 117 -15.68 -19.12 10.49
C ARG A 117 -17.04 -19.80 10.58
N GLY A 118 -18.04 -19.20 9.99
CA GLY A 118 -19.36 -19.75 9.91
C GLY A 118 -20.19 -19.62 11.21
N ALA A 119 -19.75 -18.74 12.06
CA ALA A 119 -20.57 -18.37 13.21
C ALA A 119 -21.79 -17.57 12.74
#